data_006bc02b50a7594a4e2684ef2cc32a81
#
_entry.id   006bc02b50a7594a4e2684ef2cc32a81
#
_cell.length_a   1.000
_cell.length_b   1.000
_cell.length_c   1.000
_cell.angle_alpha   90.00
_cell.angle_beta   90.00
_cell.angle_gamma   90.00
#
_symmetry.space_group_name_H-M   'P 1'
#
loop_
_entity.id
_entity.type
_entity.pdbx_description
1 polymer ?
#
loop_
_entity_poly.entity_id
_entity_poly.type
_entity_poly.pdbx_seq_one_letter_code
_entity_poly.pdbx_strand_id
1 'polypeptide(L)'
;MTELGETVDLHVGGEDLKMIHHQNEIAQSEAATGKKFANYWVHGAFLQVDGGKMGKSLGNAYTLDDIEDKGFSPMDLRYLYMTAHYRSTLNFTWESLTAARSALDRLKGTLSGYREVNGKLSQEHVFKFEEALLDDLNMPKVLAIVWDLVKSELPEGDKVKTLIHFDQVLGLGLQDHVAYEIPIAVMNLAKTREQYRKSGIWDKADVVRHQIEDMGFVVEDEVGGFKVKKRF
;
A
#
# COMPACT_ATOMS: atom_id res chain seq x y z
N MET A 1 12.67 3.34 25.31
CA MET A 1 11.72 3.50 26.43
C MET A 1 11.14 4.91 26.52
N THR A 2 11.93 5.95 26.35
CA THR A 2 11.46 7.35 26.45
C THR A 2 10.33 7.68 25.48
N GLU A 3 10.39 7.18 24.25
CA GLU A 3 9.41 7.51 23.20
C GLU A 3 8.29 6.47 23.07
N LEU A 4 8.61 5.17 23.23
CA LEU A 4 7.67 4.06 22.95
C LEU A 4 7.14 3.38 24.22
N GLY A 5 7.59 3.81 25.42
CA GLY A 5 7.25 3.17 26.68
C GLY A 5 8.15 1.96 26.98
N GLU A 6 7.80 1.24 28.05
CA GLU A 6 8.61 0.12 28.55
C GLU A 6 8.30 -1.21 27.84
N THR A 7 7.13 -1.30 27.21
CA THR A 7 6.69 -2.45 26.39
C THR A 7 6.26 -1.94 25.03
N VAL A 8 6.81 -2.48 23.95
CA VAL A 8 6.39 -2.17 22.58
C VAL A 8 5.31 -3.17 22.13
N ASP A 9 4.37 -2.70 21.31
CA ASP A 9 3.32 -3.58 20.81
C ASP A 9 3.85 -4.61 19.82
N LEU A 10 4.63 -4.17 18.85
CA LEU A 10 5.16 -5.01 17.77
C LEU A 10 6.65 -4.72 17.55
N HIS A 11 7.47 -5.77 17.59
CA HIS A 11 8.89 -5.72 17.25
C HIS A 11 9.16 -6.58 16.01
N VAL A 12 9.80 -5.99 15.00
CA VAL A 12 10.01 -6.63 13.70
C VAL A 12 11.49 -6.70 13.36
N GLY A 13 11.96 -7.81 12.79
CA GLY A 13 13.33 -7.95 12.32
C GLY A 13 13.52 -9.12 11.36
N GLY A 14 14.76 -9.34 10.90
CA GLY A 14 15.12 -10.51 10.13
C GLY A 14 15.17 -11.77 11.00
N GLU A 15 14.98 -12.92 10.40
CA GLU A 15 15.02 -14.21 11.10
C GLU A 15 16.37 -14.52 11.75
N ASP A 16 17.46 -13.96 11.24
CA ASP A 16 18.82 -14.05 11.78
C ASP A 16 18.97 -13.34 13.13
N LEU A 17 18.18 -12.31 13.39
CA LEU A 17 18.20 -11.55 14.64
C LEU A 17 17.56 -12.31 15.79
N LYS A 18 16.70 -13.28 15.51
CA LYS A 18 15.89 -14.01 16.48
C LYS A 18 16.69 -14.67 17.60
N MET A 19 17.83 -15.30 17.25
CA MET A 19 18.57 -16.17 18.19
C MET A 19 19.53 -15.41 19.11
N ILE A 20 20.05 -14.27 18.69
CA ILE A 20 21.06 -13.54 19.45
C ILE A 20 20.61 -12.10 19.74
N HIS A 21 20.35 -11.31 18.71
CA HIS A 21 20.09 -9.87 18.84
C HIS A 21 18.82 -9.61 19.66
N HIS A 22 17.69 -10.17 19.23
CA HIS A 22 16.42 -9.98 19.93
C HIS A 22 16.42 -10.61 21.32
N GLN A 23 17.14 -11.71 21.55
CA GLN A 23 17.26 -12.27 22.90
C GLN A 23 18.03 -11.32 23.84
N ASN A 24 19.05 -10.66 23.32
CA ASN A 24 19.79 -9.65 24.08
C ASN A 24 18.93 -8.41 24.37
N GLU A 25 18.12 -7.96 23.41
CA GLU A 25 17.18 -6.85 23.62
C GLU A 25 16.15 -7.17 24.71
N ILE A 26 15.59 -8.38 24.68
CA ILE A 26 14.68 -8.87 25.74
C ILE A 26 15.38 -8.84 27.09
N ALA A 27 16.57 -9.46 27.19
CA ALA A 27 17.29 -9.54 28.45
C ALA A 27 17.64 -8.15 29.01
N GLN A 28 18.10 -7.22 28.17
CA GLN A 28 18.46 -5.86 28.59
C GLN A 28 17.21 -5.06 29.00
N SER A 29 16.16 -5.09 28.22
CA SER A 29 14.95 -4.31 28.47
C SER A 29 14.17 -4.82 29.68
N GLU A 30 14.00 -6.14 29.81
CA GLU A 30 13.26 -6.75 30.90
C GLU A 30 14.03 -6.68 32.23
N ALA A 31 15.36 -6.80 32.21
CA ALA A 31 16.18 -6.57 33.38
C ALA A 31 16.12 -5.11 33.88
N ALA A 32 16.01 -4.15 32.97
CA ALA A 32 15.94 -2.72 33.33
C ALA A 32 14.56 -2.29 33.82
N THR A 33 13.48 -2.88 33.30
CA THR A 33 12.11 -2.42 33.54
C THR A 33 11.28 -3.36 34.42
N GLY A 34 11.65 -4.63 34.47
CA GLY A 34 10.82 -5.70 35.09
C GLY A 34 9.55 -6.01 34.30
N LYS A 35 9.42 -5.52 33.06
CA LYS A 35 8.24 -5.69 32.21
C LYS A 35 8.62 -6.40 30.91
N LYS A 36 7.64 -7.06 30.28
CA LYS A 36 7.78 -7.69 28.98
C LYS A 36 8.20 -6.67 27.94
N PHE A 37 9.22 -6.96 27.15
CA PHE A 37 9.79 -6.01 26.18
C PHE A 37 8.86 -5.79 24.98
N ALA A 38 8.36 -6.85 24.35
CA ALA A 38 7.46 -6.74 23.22
C ALA A 38 6.28 -7.73 23.29
N ASN A 39 5.08 -7.28 22.90
CA ASN A 39 3.89 -8.14 22.89
C ASN A 39 3.93 -9.14 21.74
N TYR A 40 4.30 -8.68 20.55
CA TYR A 40 4.36 -9.49 19.33
C TYR A 40 5.71 -9.36 18.64
N TRP A 41 6.16 -10.46 18.04
CA TRP A 41 7.40 -10.55 17.28
C TRP A 41 7.11 -11.01 15.87
N VAL A 42 7.62 -10.29 14.87
CA VAL A 42 7.54 -10.69 13.47
C VAL A 42 8.94 -10.81 12.90
N HIS A 43 9.25 -11.98 12.33
CA HIS A 43 10.55 -12.26 11.72
C HIS A 43 10.37 -12.55 10.23
N GLY A 44 10.96 -11.68 9.39
CA GLY A 44 10.98 -11.86 7.95
C GLY A 44 12.12 -12.78 7.51
N ALA A 45 11.87 -13.63 6.54
CA ALA A 45 12.90 -14.40 5.88
C ALA A 45 13.80 -13.50 4.99
N PHE A 46 14.90 -14.08 4.48
CA PHE A 46 15.86 -13.33 3.70
C PHE A 46 15.37 -12.95 2.30
N LEU A 47 15.80 -11.77 1.86
CA LEU A 47 15.80 -11.42 0.45
C LEU A 47 17.10 -11.93 -0.19
N GLN A 48 16.96 -12.77 -1.19
CA GLN A 48 18.05 -13.17 -2.08
C GLN A 48 18.07 -12.31 -3.33
N VAL A 49 19.23 -12.18 -3.95
CA VAL A 49 19.40 -11.52 -5.25
C VAL A 49 20.10 -12.50 -6.17
N ASP A 50 19.47 -12.82 -7.31
CA ASP A 50 19.97 -13.79 -8.30
C ASP A 50 20.35 -15.15 -7.68
N GLY A 51 19.52 -15.64 -6.72
CA GLY A 51 19.72 -16.90 -6.01
C GLY A 51 20.81 -16.88 -4.95
N GLY A 52 21.45 -15.72 -4.71
CA GLY A 52 22.53 -15.56 -3.75
C GLY A 52 22.20 -14.59 -2.61
N LYS A 53 23.11 -14.49 -1.64
CA LYS A 53 23.01 -13.51 -0.55
C LYS A 53 23.17 -12.10 -1.11
N MET A 54 22.29 -11.21 -0.70
CA MET A 54 22.43 -9.77 -0.95
C MET A 54 23.58 -9.20 -0.10
N GLY A 55 24.45 -8.42 -0.71
CA GLY A 55 25.56 -7.79 0.03
C GLY A 55 26.26 -6.69 -0.76
N LYS A 56 26.61 -5.60 -0.06
CA LYS A 56 27.34 -4.46 -0.67
C LYS A 56 28.67 -4.89 -1.30
N SER A 57 29.40 -5.81 -0.65
CA SER A 57 30.67 -6.35 -1.14
C SER A 57 30.52 -7.23 -2.39
N LEU A 58 29.31 -7.69 -2.67
CA LEU A 58 28.99 -8.51 -3.85
C LEU A 58 28.47 -7.65 -5.02
N GLY A 59 28.27 -6.36 -4.82
CA GLY A 59 27.74 -5.44 -5.85
C GLY A 59 26.27 -5.71 -6.23
N ASN A 60 25.54 -6.48 -5.43
CA ASN A 60 24.15 -6.87 -5.68
C ASN A 60 23.16 -6.32 -4.62
N ALA A 61 23.56 -5.31 -3.86
CA ALA A 61 22.70 -4.60 -2.91
C ALA A 61 22.09 -3.38 -3.60
N TYR A 62 20.93 -3.58 -4.23
CA TYR A 62 20.22 -2.52 -4.93
C TYR A 62 19.46 -1.59 -3.97
N THR A 63 19.53 -0.29 -4.22
CA THR A 63 18.75 0.76 -3.57
C THR A 63 17.45 1.03 -4.33
N LEU A 64 16.57 1.87 -3.79
CA LEU A 64 15.38 2.31 -4.55
C LEU A 64 15.79 3.15 -5.76
N ASP A 65 16.82 3.97 -5.64
CA ASP A 65 17.34 4.76 -6.77
C ASP A 65 17.81 3.86 -7.92
N ASP A 66 18.48 2.74 -7.61
CA ASP A 66 18.89 1.75 -8.63
C ASP A 66 17.67 1.09 -9.34
N ILE A 67 16.56 0.91 -8.62
CA ILE A 67 15.29 0.40 -9.17
C ILE A 67 14.68 1.45 -10.13
N GLU A 68 14.63 2.71 -9.69
CA GLU A 68 14.09 3.83 -10.47
C GLU A 68 14.94 4.16 -11.70
N ASP A 69 16.26 4.12 -11.59
CA ASP A 69 17.20 4.32 -12.70
C ASP A 69 17.04 3.26 -13.81
N LYS A 70 16.58 2.06 -13.46
CA LYS A 70 16.19 1.02 -14.42
C LYS A 70 14.75 1.16 -14.94
N GLY A 71 14.05 2.23 -14.57
CA GLY A 71 12.72 2.55 -15.06
C GLY A 71 11.58 1.81 -14.37
N PHE A 72 11.84 1.19 -13.22
CA PHE A 72 10.79 0.59 -12.37
C PHE A 72 10.32 1.60 -11.31
N SER A 73 9.10 1.43 -10.84
CA SER A 73 8.56 2.19 -9.73
C SER A 73 8.74 1.47 -8.39
N PRO A 74 8.76 2.17 -7.25
CA PRO A 74 8.71 1.55 -5.94
C PRO A 74 7.49 0.63 -5.75
N MET A 75 6.37 0.90 -6.45
CA MET A 75 5.17 0.08 -6.41
C MET A 75 5.35 -1.28 -7.09
N ASP A 76 6.21 -1.37 -8.11
CA ASP A 76 6.55 -2.65 -8.74
C ASP A 76 7.29 -3.55 -7.75
N LEU A 77 8.23 -2.98 -6.99
CA LEU A 77 8.94 -3.67 -5.92
C LEU A 77 8.00 -4.07 -4.77
N ARG A 78 7.07 -3.16 -4.37
CA ARG A 78 6.05 -3.47 -3.38
C ARG A 78 5.18 -4.63 -3.80
N TYR A 79 4.73 -4.66 -5.05
CA TYR A 79 3.96 -5.78 -5.59
C TYR A 79 4.77 -7.08 -5.59
N LEU A 80 6.06 -7.02 -5.99
CA LEU A 80 6.95 -8.19 -5.93
C LEU A 80 7.03 -8.77 -4.52
N TYR A 81 7.19 -7.93 -3.48
CA TYR A 81 7.24 -8.40 -2.09
C TYR A 81 5.95 -9.11 -1.66
N MET A 82 4.79 -8.71 -2.19
CA MET A 82 3.51 -9.37 -1.89
C MET A 82 3.37 -10.75 -2.55
N THR A 83 4.20 -11.10 -3.52
CA THR A 83 4.14 -12.41 -4.20
C THR A 83 4.70 -13.55 -3.37
N ALA A 84 5.42 -13.25 -2.28
CA ALA A 84 5.95 -14.21 -1.34
C ALA A 84 5.38 -13.99 0.06
N HIS A 85 5.29 -15.07 0.84
CA HIS A 85 4.99 -14.95 2.26
C HIS A 85 6.23 -14.41 2.99
N TYR A 86 6.06 -13.50 3.96
CA TYR A 86 7.18 -12.86 4.64
C TYR A 86 8.12 -13.85 5.38
N ARG A 87 7.63 -15.06 5.71
CA ARG A 87 8.45 -16.15 6.28
C ARG A 87 9.14 -16.99 5.22
N SER A 88 8.96 -16.69 3.95
CA SER A 88 9.60 -17.42 2.85
C SER A 88 10.65 -16.55 2.20
N THR A 89 11.80 -17.14 1.85
CA THR A 89 12.83 -16.44 1.11
C THR A 89 12.28 -15.94 -0.22
N LEU A 90 12.40 -14.65 -0.48
CA LEU A 90 12.10 -14.05 -1.77
C LEU A 90 13.40 -13.89 -2.58
N ASN A 91 13.41 -14.40 -3.80
CA ASN A 91 14.51 -14.19 -4.73
C ASN A 91 14.19 -13.00 -5.65
N PHE A 92 14.88 -11.90 -5.45
CA PHE A 92 14.84 -10.76 -6.35
C PHE A 92 15.65 -11.06 -7.59
N THR A 93 15.03 -10.91 -8.75
CA THR A 93 15.68 -10.81 -10.05
C THR A 93 15.02 -9.72 -10.86
N TRP A 94 15.67 -9.17 -11.85
CA TRP A 94 15.06 -8.16 -12.74
C TRP A 94 13.88 -8.72 -13.52
N GLU A 95 13.91 -10.03 -13.83
CA GLU A 95 12.80 -10.75 -14.46
C GLU A 95 11.59 -10.85 -13.53
N SER A 96 11.80 -11.18 -12.25
CA SER A 96 10.72 -11.25 -11.26
C SER A 96 10.09 -9.87 -11.03
N LEU A 97 10.90 -8.80 -10.99
CA LEU A 97 10.40 -7.42 -10.91
C LEU A 97 9.61 -7.02 -12.16
N THR A 98 10.08 -7.42 -13.36
CA THR A 98 9.36 -7.19 -14.63
C THR A 98 8.01 -7.92 -14.64
N ALA A 99 7.95 -9.14 -14.13
CA ALA A 99 6.70 -9.89 -14.00
C ALA A 99 5.73 -9.22 -13.00
N ALA A 100 6.24 -8.74 -11.87
CA ALA A 100 5.47 -7.99 -10.86
C ALA A 100 4.88 -6.69 -11.45
N ARG A 101 5.70 -5.90 -12.17
CA ARG A 101 5.26 -4.71 -12.91
C ARG A 101 4.14 -5.05 -13.90
N SER A 102 4.35 -6.09 -14.72
CA SER A 102 3.34 -6.49 -15.72
C SER A 102 2.01 -6.90 -15.07
N ALA A 103 2.06 -7.55 -13.91
CA ALA A 103 0.85 -7.90 -13.17
C ALA A 103 0.17 -6.66 -12.57
N LEU A 104 0.93 -5.75 -11.97
CA LEU A 104 0.41 -4.49 -11.42
C LEU A 104 -0.19 -3.59 -12.52
N ASP A 105 0.51 -3.44 -13.66
CA ASP A 105 0.01 -2.67 -14.79
C ASP A 105 -1.30 -3.25 -15.36
N ARG A 106 -1.40 -4.58 -15.42
CA ARG A 106 -2.66 -5.25 -15.81
C ARG A 106 -3.79 -4.97 -14.83
N LEU A 107 -3.51 -4.96 -13.51
CA LEU A 107 -4.52 -4.65 -12.50
C LEU A 107 -4.98 -3.18 -12.63
N LYS A 108 -4.05 -2.23 -12.78
CA LYS A 108 -4.32 -0.82 -13.01
C LYS A 108 -5.10 -0.59 -14.32
N GLY A 109 -4.66 -1.26 -15.41
CA GLY A 109 -5.34 -1.19 -16.71
C GLY A 109 -6.77 -1.72 -16.66
N THR A 110 -7.04 -2.78 -15.88
CA THR A 110 -8.39 -3.30 -15.67
C THR A 110 -9.27 -2.26 -14.97
N LEU A 111 -8.78 -1.62 -13.91
CA LEU A 111 -9.51 -0.55 -13.21
C LEU A 111 -9.80 0.64 -14.12
N SER A 112 -8.84 1.04 -14.94
CA SER A 112 -9.00 2.15 -15.90
C SER A 112 -10.02 1.80 -17.03
N GLY A 113 -10.27 0.53 -17.27
CA GLY A 113 -11.23 0.06 -18.27
C GLY A 113 -12.68 -0.01 -17.77
N TYR A 114 -12.91 -0.02 -16.46
CA TYR A 114 -14.24 -0.09 -15.91
C TYR A 114 -15.02 1.22 -16.12
N ARG A 115 -16.32 1.09 -16.48
CA ARG A 115 -17.21 2.21 -16.75
C ARG A 115 -18.07 2.54 -15.54
N GLU A 116 -18.45 1.54 -14.77
CA GLU A 116 -19.21 1.70 -13.54
C GLU A 116 -18.26 1.72 -12.35
N VAL A 117 -18.29 2.80 -11.56
CA VAL A 117 -17.41 2.99 -10.40
C VAL A 117 -18.17 3.08 -9.08
N ASN A 118 -19.50 3.14 -9.13
CA ASN A 118 -20.37 3.12 -7.95
C ASN A 118 -20.87 1.70 -7.73
N GLY A 119 -20.63 1.16 -6.54
CA GLY A 119 -21.02 -0.20 -6.22
C GLY A 119 -21.07 -0.47 -4.73
N LYS A 120 -21.28 -1.74 -4.40
CA LYS A 120 -21.28 -2.26 -3.02
C LYS A 120 -20.03 -3.11 -2.80
N LEU A 121 -19.62 -3.23 -1.54
CA LEU A 121 -18.58 -4.19 -1.18
C LEU A 121 -19.09 -5.62 -1.39
N SER A 122 -18.28 -6.44 -2.05
CA SER A 122 -18.50 -7.88 -2.09
C SER A 122 -18.10 -8.49 -0.75
N GLN A 123 -19.08 -8.73 0.11
CA GLN A 123 -18.85 -9.27 1.46
C GLN A 123 -18.11 -10.61 1.43
N GLU A 124 -18.38 -11.44 0.44
CA GLU A 124 -17.69 -12.72 0.25
C GLU A 124 -16.18 -12.52 0.03
N HIS A 125 -15.80 -11.59 -0.86
CA HIS A 125 -14.39 -11.32 -1.14
C HIS A 125 -13.70 -10.59 0.02
N VAL A 126 -14.42 -9.68 0.70
CA VAL A 126 -13.91 -9.02 1.92
C VAL A 126 -13.60 -10.06 2.99
N PHE A 127 -14.51 -10.97 3.26
CA PHE A 127 -14.31 -12.03 4.25
C PHE A 127 -13.09 -12.91 3.90
N LYS A 128 -12.98 -13.38 2.64
CA LYS A 128 -11.82 -14.17 2.19
C LYS A 128 -10.51 -13.40 2.32
N PHE A 129 -10.53 -12.10 1.99
CA PHE A 129 -9.36 -11.22 2.09
C PHE A 129 -8.90 -11.08 3.55
N GLU A 130 -9.83 -10.81 4.45
CA GLU A 130 -9.55 -10.72 5.89
C GLU A 130 -9.05 -12.04 6.46
N GLU A 131 -9.66 -13.19 6.09
CA GLU A 131 -9.16 -14.50 6.49
C GLU A 131 -7.71 -14.74 6.03
N ALA A 132 -7.36 -14.32 4.80
CA ALA A 132 -6.00 -14.47 4.29
C ALA A 132 -5.00 -13.56 5.03
N LEU A 133 -5.41 -12.37 5.46
CA LEU A 133 -4.59 -11.49 6.29
C LEU A 133 -4.42 -12.06 7.71
N LEU A 134 -5.47 -12.61 8.28
CA LEU A 134 -5.44 -13.25 9.61
C LEU A 134 -4.69 -14.59 9.61
N ASP A 135 -4.51 -15.21 8.43
CA ASP A 135 -3.68 -16.39 8.21
C ASP A 135 -2.20 -15.99 8.09
N ASP A 136 -1.66 -15.38 9.14
CA ASP A 136 -0.25 -14.99 9.26
C ASP A 136 0.22 -14.05 8.13
N LEU A 137 -0.62 -13.07 7.74
CA LEU A 137 -0.34 -12.10 6.67
C LEU A 137 -0.02 -12.78 5.32
N ASN A 138 -0.83 -13.75 4.92
CA ASN A 138 -0.62 -14.57 3.73
C ASN A 138 -0.85 -13.76 2.44
N MET A 139 0.11 -12.88 2.12
CA MET A 139 0.00 -11.97 0.97
C MET A 139 -0.14 -12.67 -0.38
N PRO A 140 0.49 -13.83 -0.66
CA PRO A 140 0.20 -14.59 -1.88
C PRO A 140 -1.27 -14.99 -2.02
N LYS A 141 -1.90 -15.44 -0.93
CA LYS A 141 -3.34 -15.76 -0.89
C LYS A 141 -4.19 -14.52 -1.07
N VAL A 142 -3.80 -13.39 -0.45
CA VAL A 142 -4.43 -12.09 -0.64
C VAL A 142 -4.42 -11.67 -2.11
N LEU A 143 -3.28 -11.75 -2.80
CA LEU A 143 -3.18 -11.44 -4.24
C LEU A 143 -4.04 -12.38 -5.09
N ALA A 144 -4.14 -13.66 -4.74
CA ALA A 144 -5.03 -14.59 -5.44
C ALA A 144 -6.49 -14.14 -5.34
N ILE A 145 -6.94 -13.69 -4.16
CA ILE A 145 -8.31 -13.17 -3.94
C ILE A 145 -8.55 -11.87 -4.74
N VAL A 146 -7.55 -10.99 -4.83
CA VAL A 146 -7.62 -9.79 -5.69
C VAL A 146 -7.90 -10.19 -7.15
N TRP A 147 -7.17 -11.19 -7.66
CA TRP A 147 -7.36 -11.66 -9.03
C TRP A 147 -8.66 -12.45 -9.24
N ASP A 148 -9.15 -13.18 -8.24
CA ASP A 148 -10.46 -13.83 -8.26
C ASP A 148 -11.57 -12.78 -8.36
N LEU A 149 -11.51 -11.71 -7.57
CA LEU A 149 -12.44 -10.59 -7.63
C LEU A 149 -12.45 -9.95 -9.03
N VAL A 150 -11.27 -9.67 -9.60
CA VAL A 150 -11.14 -9.08 -10.95
C VAL A 150 -11.83 -9.97 -12.01
N LYS A 151 -11.65 -11.29 -11.92
CA LYS A 151 -12.19 -12.27 -12.88
C LYS A 151 -13.66 -12.66 -12.62
N SER A 152 -14.22 -12.30 -11.46
CA SER A 152 -15.59 -12.67 -11.09
C SER A 152 -16.61 -12.05 -12.03
N GLU A 153 -17.86 -12.56 -11.99
CA GLU A 153 -18.99 -12.01 -12.75
C GLU A 153 -19.72 -10.86 -12.01
N LEU A 154 -19.12 -10.30 -10.97
CA LEU A 154 -19.69 -9.18 -10.23
C LEU A 154 -19.78 -7.92 -11.11
N PRO A 155 -20.74 -7.01 -10.84
CA PRO A 155 -20.80 -5.69 -11.48
C PRO A 155 -19.48 -4.93 -11.32
N GLU A 156 -19.09 -4.15 -12.34
CA GLU A 156 -17.85 -3.38 -12.34
C GLU A 156 -17.74 -2.48 -11.11
N GLY A 157 -18.82 -1.78 -10.74
CA GLY A 157 -18.85 -0.91 -9.57
C GLY A 157 -18.57 -1.64 -8.27
N ASP A 158 -19.05 -2.86 -8.10
CA ASP A 158 -18.81 -3.70 -6.93
C ASP A 158 -17.33 -4.14 -6.88
N LYS A 159 -16.75 -4.50 -8.04
CA LYS A 159 -15.31 -4.80 -8.14
C LYS A 159 -14.45 -3.60 -7.78
N VAL A 160 -14.74 -2.43 -8.36
CA VAL A 160 -14.02 -1.19 -8.07
C VAL A 160 -14.08 -0.89 -6.57
N LYS A 161 -15.29 -0.86 -5.99
CA LYS A 161 -15.48 -0.56 -4.57
C LYS A 161 -14.70 -1.52 -3.67
N THR A 162 -14.71 -2.81 -3.99
CA THR A 162 -14.03 -3.85 -3.21
C THR A 162 -12.50 -3.78 -3.38
N LEU A 163 -12.00 -3.52 -4.61
CA LEU A 163 -10.56 -3.35 -4.84
C LEU A 163 -9.99 -2.12 -4.12
N ILE A 164 -10.72 -1.00 -4.12
CA ILE A 164 -10.30 0.20 -3.37
C ILE A 164 -10.29 -0.08 -1.86
N HIS A 165 -11.26 -0.85 -1.36
CA HIS A 165 -11.24 -1.28 0.04
C HIS A 165 -10.01 -2.14 0.35
N PHE A 166 -9.65 -3.09 -0.50
CA PHE A 166 -8.44 -3.89 -0.36
C PHE A 166 -7.16 -3.06 -0.42
N ASP A 167 -7.17 -2.01 -1.23
CA ASP A 167 -6.00 -1.13 -1.40
C ASP A 167 -5.65 -0.32 -0.15
N GLN A 168 -6.56 -0.20 0.82
CA GLN A 168 -6.26 0.36 2.13
C GLN A 168 -5.17 -0.45 2.88
N VAL A 169 -5.07 -1.76 2.58
CA VAL A 169 -4.02 -2.65 3.10
C VAL A 169 -2.89 -2.83 2.09
N LEU A 170 -3.23 -3.04 0.80
CA LEU A 170 -2.23 -3.27 -0.25
C LEU A 170 -1.35 -2.06 -0.49
N GLY A 171 -1.92 -0.84 -0.47
CA GLY A 171 -1.21 0.42 -0.68
C GLY A 171 -0.55 0.49 -2.05
N LEU A 172 -1.24 0.05 -3.09
CA LEU A 172 -0.76 0.05 -4.49
C LEU A 172 -1.20 1.28 -5.26
N GLY A 173 -1.99 2.18 -4.64
CA GLY A 173 -2.50 3.39 -5.26
C GLY A 173 -3.56 3.10 -6.34
N LEU A 174 -4.34 2.05 -6.17
CA LEU A 174 -5.32 1.59 -7.17
C LEU A 174 -6.39 2.64 -7.46
N GLN A 175 -6.76 3.44 -6.48
CA GLN A 175 -7.75 4.51 -6.64
C GLN A 175 -7.36 5.51 -7.73
N ASP A 176 -6.08 5.81 -7.90
CA ASP A 176 -5.59 6.77 -8.89
C ASP A 176 -5.75 6.28 -10.34
N HIS A 177 -6.04 4.99 -10.51
CA HIS A 177 -6.22 4.34 -11.82
C HIS A 177 -7.69 4.04 -12.16
N VAL A 178 -8.64 4.41 -11.28
CA VAL A 178 -10.07 4.27 -11.58
C VAL A 178 -10.48 5.38 -12.55
N ALA A 179 -11.04 5.01 -13.70
CA ALA A 179 -11.58 5.97 -14.65
C ALA A 179 -12.91 6.54 -14.14
N TYR A 180 -12.99 7.86 -13.98
CA TYR A 180 -14.21 8.57 -13.62
C TYR A 180 -14.21 9.98 -14.22
N GLU A 181 -15.40 10.46 -14.52
CA GLU A 181 -15.57 11.85 -14.96
C GLU A 181 -15.68 12.77 -13.73
N ILE A 182 -14.91 13.85 -13.74
CA ILE A 182 -15.05 14.90 -12.75
C ILE A 182 -16.12 15.86 -13.24
N PRO A 183 -17.26 16.01 -12.52
CA PRO A 183 -18.29 16.96 -12.92
C PRO A 183 -17.74 18.37 -13.06
N ILE A 184 -18.20 19.10 -14.06
CA ILE A 184 -17.79 20.50 -14.31
C ILE A 184 -17.99 21.37 -13.05
N ALA A 185 -19.08 21.12 -12.30
CA ALA A 185 -19.34 21.83 -11.04
C ALA A 185 -18.23 21.62 -10.02
N VAL A 186 -17.74 20.39 -9.84
CA VAL A 186 -16.64 20.06 -8.91
C VAL A 186 -15.35 20.70 -9.37
N MET A 187 -15.06 20.68 -10.67
CA MET A 187 -13.88 21.35 -11.22
C MET A 187 -13.90 22.87 -11.02
N ASN A 188 -15.08 23.50 -11.15
CA ASN A 188 -15.23 24.93 -10.90
C ASN A 188 -15.04 25.26 -9.41
N LEU A 189 -15.57 24.46 -8.51
CA LEU A 189 -15.33 24.60 -7.06
C LEU A 189 -13.83 24.45 -6.74
N ALA A 190 -13.15 23.49 -7.31
CA ALA A 190 -11.72 23.29 -7.08
C ALA A 190 -10.88 24.50 -7.53
N LYS A 191 -11.20 25.09 -8.68
CA LYS A 191 -10.58 26.35 -9.15
C LYS A 191 -10.86 27.52 -8.23
N THR A 192 -12.10 27.64 -7.71
CA THR A 192 -12.48 28.69 -6.76
C THR A 192 -11.72 28.54 -5.45
N ARG A 193 -11.59 27.30 -4.94
CA ARG A 193 -10.78 27.01 -3.76
C ARG A 193 -9.32 27.43 -3.96
N GLU A 194 -8.73 27.11 -5.11
CA GLU A 194 -7.36 27.48 -5.43
C GLU A 194 -7.17 29.02 -5.45
N GLN A 195 -8.12 29.76 -6.01
CA GLN A 195 -8.11 31.23 -5.99
C GLN A 195 -8.14 31.79 -4.56
N TYR A 196 -9.00 31.26 -3.68
CA TYR A 196 -9.03 31.66 -2.29
C TYR A 196 -7.71 31.38 -1.57
N ARG A 197 -7.10 30.22 -1.79
CA ARG A 197 -5.79 29.88 -1.23
C ARG A 197 -4.68 30.83 -1.68
N LYS A 198 -4.61 31.14 -3.00
CA LYS A 198 -3.66 32.09 -3.56
C LYS A 198 -3.84 33.51 -3.00
N SER A 199 -5.06 33.86 -2.59
CA SER A 199 -5.40 35.14 -1.97
C SER A 199 -5.28 35.13 -0.43
N GLY A 200 -4.88 34.02 0.19
CA GLY A 200 -4.75 33.87 1.64
C GLY A 200 -6.10 33.80 2.41
N ILE A 201 -7.22 33.55 1.72
CA ILE A 201 -8.57 33.51 2.30
C ILE A 201 -8.90 32.05 2.68
N TRP A 202 -8.26 31.56 3.74
CA TRP A 202 -8.30 30.16 4.14
C TRP A 202 -9.69 29.67 4.52
N ASP A 203 -10.46 30.45 5.31
CA ASP A 203 -11.81 30.08 5.76
C ASP A 203 -12.73 29.79 4.58
N LYS A 204 -12.66 30.59 3.50
CA LYS A 204 -13.47 30.35 2.30
C LYS A 204 -12.98 29.16 1.49
N ALA A 205 -11.67 28.93 1.47
CA ALA A 205 -11.10 27.76 0.81
C ALA A 205 -11.57 26.45 1.49
N ASP A 206 -11.67 26.45 2.82
CA ASP A 206 -12.14 25.29 3.58
C ASP A 206 -13.65 25.05 3.38
N VAL A 207 -14.47 26.09 3.33
CA VAL A 207 -15.90 25.95 2.97
C VAL A 207 -16.06 25.29 1.60
N VAL A 208 -15.30 25.73 0.60
CA VAL A 208 -15.36 25.14 -0.75
C VAL A 208 -14.84 23.71 -0.76
N ARG A 209 -13.83 23.40 0.06
CA ARG A 209 -13.33 22.04 0.24
C ARG A 209 -14.43 21.10 0.73
N HIS A 210 -15.17 21.49 1.77
CA HIS A 210 -16.28 20.67 2.27
C HIS A 210 -17.39 20.49 1.22
N GLN A 211 -17.69 21.52 0.41
CA GLN A 211 -18.65 21.37 -0.70
C GLN A 211 -18.21 20.33 -1.72
N ILE A 212 -16.91 20.25 -2.02
CA ILE A 212 -16.34 19.23 -2.92
C ILE A 212 -16.45 17.85 -2.26
N GLU A 213 -16.16 17.74 -0.96
CA GLU A 213 -16.27 16.51 -0.19
C GLU A 213 -17.72 15.99 -0.12
N ASP A 214 -18.69 16.87 0.06
CA ASP A 214 -20.13 16.55 0.03
C ASP A 214 -20.59 16.03 -1.34
N MET A 215 -19.92 16.43 -2.42
CA MET A 215 -20.15 15.91 -3.77
C MET A 215 -19.43 14.58 -4.04
N GLY A 216 -18.73 14.02 -3.05
CA GLY A 216 -18.01 12.75 -3.17
C GLY A 216 -16.64 12.85 -3.85
N PHE A 217 -15.99 14.00 -3.80
CA PHE A 217 -14.66 14.23 -4.34
C PHE A 217 -13.72 14.79 -3.26
N VAL A 218 -12.42 14.67 -3.49
CA VAL A 218 -11.38 15.34 -2.68
C VAL A 218 -10.45 16.13 -3.57
N VAL A 219 -9.90 17.21 -3.03
CA VAL A 219 -8.90 18.04 -3.72
C VAL A 219 -7.57 17.91 -2.99
N GLU A 220 -6.56 17.47 -3.70
CA GLU A 220 -5.17 17.42 -3.25
C GLU A 220 -4.38 18.56 -3.88
N ASP A 221 -3.55 19.21 -3.07
CA ASP A 221 -2.69 20.27 -3.56
C ASP A 221 -1.41 19.66 -4.16
N GLU A 222 -1.02 20.12 -5.34
CA GLU A 222 0.20 19.72 -6.03
C GLU A 222 1.08 20.95 -6.33
N VAL A 223 2.34 20.70 -6.67
CA VAL A 223 3.26 21.78 -7.08
C VAL A 223 2.72 22.45 -8.35
N GLY A 224 2.27 23.69 -8.20
CA GLY A 224 1.71 24.48 -9.31
C GLY A 224 0.20 24.38 -9.53
N GLY A 225 -0.55 23.62 -8.68
CA GLY A 225 -1.99 23.51 -8.85
C GLY A 225 -2.68 22.58 -7.86
N PHE A 226 -3.65 21.82 -8.35
CA PHE A 226 -4.42 20.86 -7.58
C PHE A 226 -4.82 19.66 -8.45
N LYS A 227 -5.07 18.54 -7.81
CA LYS A 227 -5.69 17.34 -8.39
C LYS A 227 -7.02 17.05 -7.70
N VAL A 228 -8.04 16.73 -8.48
CA VAL A 228 -9.35 16.29 -7.96
C VAL A 228 -9.45 14.78 -8.09
N LYS A 229 -9.81 14.11 -7.00
CA LYS A 229 -10.01 12.66 -6.96
C LYS A 229 -11.41 12.33 -6.47
N LYS A 230 -11.99 11.22 -6.95
CA LYS A 230 -13.22 10.70 -6.42
C LYS A 230 -12.96 10.06 -5.04
N ARG A 231 -13.86 10.31 -4.08
CA ARG A 231 -13.86 9.66 -2.76
C ARG A 231 -14.62 8.32 -2.89
N PHE A 232 -13.94 7.21 -2.64
CA PHE A 232 -14.53 5.87 -2.70
C PHE A 232 -14.89 5.34 -1.30
#